data_10d385cc9b4f7b8562380feea0af8a62
#
_entry.id   10d385cc9b4f7b8562380feea0af8a62
#
_cell.length_a   1.000
_cell.length_b   1.000
_cell.length_c   1.000
_cell.angle_alpha   90.00
_cell.angle_beta   90.00
_cell.angle_gamma   90.00
#
_symmetry.space_group_name_H-M   'P 1'
#
loop_
_entity.id
_entity.type
_entity.pdbx_description
1 polymer ?
#
loop_
_entity_poly.entity_id
_entity_poly.type
_entity_poly.pdbx_seq_one_letter_code
_entity_poly.pdbx_strand_id
1 'polypeptide(L)'
;LLYVVLAHAGFFPREEILSLRKFGSRLQGHPHRVALPGLETSSGPLGMGLSQASGMAYSFLMDKRRNWVYAALSDGEHQEGNTWEAILFAGKYKLYNLTVFVDRNNIQIDGYTENVMPLESLTEKYEAFNWHVQEIDGHNIEAIIDAVNQSKAISTKPSVIICNTIPSKGVEYM
;
A
#
# COMPACT_ATOMS: atom_id res chain seq x y z
N LEU A 1 -5.63 -3.52 -10.29
CA LEU A 1 -6.08 -2.22 -9.80
C LEU A 1 -5.21 -1.08 -10.35
N LEU A 2 -3.89 -1.04 -10.08
CA LEU A 2 -2.99 0.08 -10.43
C LEU A 2 -3.10 0.52 -11.91
N TYR A 3 -3.01 -0.40 -12.86
CA TYR A 3 -3.13 -0.06 -14.29
C TYR A 3 -4.49 0.54 -14.66
N VAL A 4 -5.57 0.04 -14.07
CA VAL A 4 -6.92 0.58 -14.31
C VAL A 4 -6.99 2.03 -13.84
N VAL A 5 -6.49 2.31 -12.64
CA VAL A 5 -6.48 3.68 -12.09
C VAL A 5 -5.61 4.60 -12.94
N LEU A 6 -4.41 4.18 -13.34
CA LEU A 6 -3.53 4.98 -14.20
C LEU A 6 -4.14 5.27 -15.58
N ALA A 7 -4.79 4.27 -16.20
CA ALA A 7 -5.50 4.48 -17.47
C ALA A 7 -6.68 5.46 -17.33
N HIS A 8 -7.45 5.34 -16.23
CA HIS A 8 -8.54 6.28 -15.95
C HIS A 8 -8.02 7.70 -15.64
N ALA A 9 -6.85 7.82 -15.05
CA ALA A 9 -6.19 9.11 -14.83
C ALA A 9 -5.51 9.67 -16.09
N GLY A 10 -5.54 8.95 -17.23
CA GLY A 10 -5.03 9.43 -18.52
C GLY A 10 -3.54 9.22 -18.75
N PHE A 11 -2.86 8.38 -17.96
CA PHE A 11 -1.44 8.09 -18.17
C PHE A 11 -1.17 7.25 -19.42
N PHE A 12 -2.15 6.45 -19.86
CA PHE A 12 -2.10 5.68 -21.11
C PHE A 12 -3.52 5.32 -21.58
N PRO A 13 -3.71 4.91 -22.86
CA PRO A 13 -5.03 4.60 -23.41
C PRO A 13 -5.73 3.45 -22.68
N ARG A 14 -7.03 3.61 -22.39
CA ARG A 14 -7.81 2.58 -21.64
C ARG A 14 -7.88 1.25 -22.37
N GLU A 15 -7.89 1.26 -23.69
CA GLU A 15 -7.94 0.08 -24.56
C GLU A 15 -6.72 -0.81 -24.35
N GLU A 16 -5.60 -0.24 -23.94
CA GLU A 16 -4.37 -0.97 -23.68
C GLU A 16 -4.49 -1.94 -22.48
N ILE A 17 -5.45 -1.71 -21.57
CA ILE A 17 -5.73 -2.61 -20.43
C ILE A 17 -5.98 -4.04 -20.91
N LEU A 18 -6.60 -4.23 -22.10
CA LEU A 18 -6.87 -5.52 -22.71
C LEU A 18 -5.59 -6.31 -23.09
N SER A 19 -4.44 -5.67 -23.06
CA SER A 19 -3.14 -6.28 -23.32
C SER A 19 -2.44 -6.81 -22.06
N LEU A 20 -3.06 -6.67 -20.87
CA LEU A 20 -2.47 -7.08 -19.60
C LEU A 20 -1.88 -8.52 -19.68
N ARG A 21 -0.59 -8.64 -19.32
CA ARG A 21 0.17 -9.89 -19.30
C ARG A 21 0.29 -10.63 -20.66
N LYS A 22 -0.11 -10.02 -21.77
CA LYS A 22 0.15 -10.60 -23.10
C LYS A 22 1.62 -10.41 -23.48
N PHE A 23 2.14 -11.30 -24.30
CA PHE A 23 3.52 -11.21 -24.79
C PHE A 23 3.74 -9.88 -25.52
N GLY A 24 4.84 -9.20 -25.21
CA GLY A 24 5.17 -7.89 -25.76
C GLY A 24 4.43 -6.70 -25.17
N SER A 25 3.45 -6.93 -24.26
CA SER A 25 2.76 -5.83 -23.57
C SER A 25 3.66 -5.20 -22.50
N ARG A 26 3.57 -3.87 -22.38
CA ARG A 26 4.20 -3.15 -21.28
C ARG A 26 3.42 -3.24 -19.95
N LEU A 27 2.18 -3.77 -20.00
CA LEU A 27 1.37 -4.06 -18.82
C LEU A 27 1.75 -5.43 -18.25
N GLN A 28 2.88 -5.48 -17.57
CA GLN A 28 3.44 -6.70 -17.01
C GLN A 28 2.66 -7.15 -15.77
N GLY A 29 2.74 -8.43 -15.41
CA GLY A 29 2.13 -8.96 -14.18
C GLY A 29 2.62 -8.26 -12.92
N HIS A 30 3.92 -7.94 -12.89
CA HIS A 30 4.52 -7.03 -11.91
C HIS A 30 4.88 -5.72 -12.60
N PRO A 31 4.31 -4.57 -12.16
CA PRO A 31 4.60 -3.27 -12.76
C PRO A 31 6.09 -2.95 -12.77
N HIS A 32 6.58 -2.48 -13.92
CA HIS A 32 7.97 -2.08 -14.09
C HIS A 32 8.06 -0.58 -14.35
N ARG A 33 8.76 0.15 -13.48
CA ARG A 33 8.79 1.64 -13.42
C ARG A 33 9.06 2.32 -14.75
N VAL A 34 9.97 1.76 -15.56
CA VAL A 34 10.34 2.39 -16.84
C VAL A 34 9.44 1.97 -18.00
N ALA A 35 8.49 1.04 -17.79
CA ALA A 35 7.62 0.55 -18.85
C ALA A 35 6.41 1.47 -19.12
N LEU A 36 5.94 2.20 -18.10
CA LEU A 36 4.74 3.04 -18.19
C LEU A 36 4.91 4.37 -17.46
N PRO A 37 4.39 5.46 -18.03
CA PRO A 37 4.22 6.72 -17.29
C PRO A 37 3.35 6.51 -16.05
N GLY A 38 3.67 7.20 -14.96
CA GLY A 38 2.90 7.16 -13.72
C GLY A 38 3.27 5.99 -12.78
N LEU A 39 4.10 5.04 -13.22
CA LEU A 39 4.66 4.04 -12.31
C LEU A 39 5.87 4.62 -11.57
N GLU A 40 5.74 4.85 -10.29
CA GLU A 40 6.80 5.45 -9.47
C GLU A 40 7.85 4.44 -9.00
N THR A 41 7.43 3.17 -8.82
CA THR A 41 8.30 2.06 -8.41
C THR A 41 8.06 0.83 -9.26
N SER A 42 9.04 -0.08 -9.31
CA SER A 42 8.83 -1.45 -9.77
C SER A 42 8.34 -2.30 -8.60
N SER A 43 7.37 -3.15 -8.84
CA SER A 43 6.83 -4.07 -7.83
C SER A 43 7.12 -5.53 -8.20
N GLY A 44 6.80 -6.45 -7.29
CA GLY A 44 7.03 -7.89 -7.43
C GLY A 44 7.63 -8.48 -6.17
N PRO A 45 8.83 -8.03 -5.73
CA PRO A 45 9.40 -8.52 -4.46
C PRO A 45 8.53 -8.11 -3.28
N LEU A 46 7.93 -9.10 -2.62
CA LEU A 46 7.07 -8.93 -1.47
C LEU A 46 7.87 -8.33 -0.29
N GLY A 47 7.27 -7.43 0.47
CA GLY A 47 7.90 -6.75 1.60
C GLY A 47 8.81 -5.56 1.24
N MET A 48 9.04 -5.30 -0.06
CA MET A 48 9.96 -4.23 -0.48
C MET A 48 9.29 -2.85 -0.65
N GLY A 49 7.98 -2.83 -0.88
CA GLY A 49 7.25 -1.60 -1.20
C GLY A 49 7.33 -0.56 -0.09
N LEU A 50 7.18 -0.97 1.15
CA LEU A 50 7.24 -0.06 2.30
C LEU A 50 8.63 0.51 2.54
N SER A 51 9.69 -0.28 2.31
CA SER A 51 11.07 0.20 2.41
C SER A 51 11.36 1.30 1.39
N GLN A 52 10.88 1.14 0.15
CA GLN A 52 11.01 2.15 -0.90
C GLN A 52 10.22 3.42 -0.54
N ALA A 53 8.96 3.28 -0.10
CA ALA A 53 8.12 4.39 0.33
C ALA A 53 8.73 5.15 1.53
N SER A 54 9.28 4.43 2.50
CA SER A 54 9.96 5.01 3.65
C SER A 54 11.19 5.82 3.24
N GLY A 55 11.99 5.29 2.29
CA GLY A 55 13.14 6.01 1.73
C GLY A 55 12.72 7.30 1.02
N MET A 56 11.65 7.26 0.22
CA MET A 56 11.11 8.45 -0.45
C MET A 56 10.61 9.48 0.57
N ALA A 57 9.82 9.05 1.57
CA ALA A 57 9.28 9.93 2.60
C ALA A 57 10.42 10.60 3.39
N TYR A 58 11.42 9.83 3.77
CA TYR A 58 12.59 10.34 4.48
C TYR A 58 13.37 11.36 3.65
N SER A 59 13.61 11.07 2.36
CA SER A 59 14.28 12.01 1.44
C SER A 59 13.54 13.34 1.35
N PHE A 60 12.20 13.31 1.20
CA PHE A 60 11.41 14.54 1.16
C PHE A 60 11.52 15.38 2.44
N LEU A 61 11.58 14.72 3.61
CA LEU A 61 11.78 15.43 4.87
C LEU A 61 13.17 16.05 4.97
N MET A 62 14.21 15.34 4.55
CA MET A 62 15.59 15.87 4.52
C MET A 62 15.70 17.09 3.60
N ASP A 63 15.05 17.04 2.45
CA ASP A 63 15.02 18.13 1.45
C ASP A 63 14.03 19.24 1.82
N LYS A 64 13.35 19.15 2.97
CA LYS A 64 12.30 20.08 3.42
C LYS A 64 11.14 20.23 2.39
N ARG A 65 10.87 19.20 1.64
CA ARG A 65 9.78 19.15 0.66
C ARG A 65 8.48 18.70 1.34
N ARG A 66 7.35 19.20 0.85
CA ARG A 66 6.02 18.91 1.42
C ARG A 66 5.30 17.77 0.69
N ASN A 67 6.03 16.85 0.09
CA ASN A 67 5.44 15.72 -0.61
C ASN A 67 4.93 14.68 0.38
N TRP A 68 3.74 14.16 0.10
CA TRP A 68 3.18 12.99 0.78
C TRP A 68 3.52 11.74 0.00
N VAL A 69 3.77 10.66 0.72
CA VAL A 69 4.01 9.33 0.17
C VAL A 69 2.91 8.40 0.64
N TYR A 70 2.35 7.66 -0.29
CA TYR A 70 1.33 6.65 -0.04
C TYR A 70 1.84 5.29 -0.47
N ALA A 71 1.68 4.28 0.36
CA ALA A 71 2.00 2.90 0.02
C ALA A 71 0.77 2.02 0.25
N ALA A 72 0.53 1.07 -0.65
CA ALA A 72 -0.50 0.06 -0.50
C ALA A 72 0.18 -1.30 -0.28
N LEU A 73 -0.13 -1.96 0.81
CA LEU A 73 0.38 -3.26 1.21
C LEU A 73 -0.77 -4.26 1.31
N SER A 74 -0.47 -5.54 1.15
CA SER A 74 -1.39 -6.60 1.57
C SER A 74 -1.14 -7.01 3.03
N ASP A 75 -2.12 -7.63 3.63
CA ASP A 75 -1.94 -8.22 4.97
C ASP A 75 -0.90 -9.35 4.94
N GLY A 76 -0.95 -10.24 3.95
CA GLY A 76 0.06 -11.30 3.77
C GLY A 76 1.48 -10.78 3.58
N GLU A 77 1.68 -9.56 3.08
CA GLU A 77 3.00 -8.92 2.98
C GLU A 77 3.63 -8.64 4.35
N HIS A 78 2.84 -8.57 5.41
CA HIS A 78 3.34 -8.42 6.78
C HIS A 78 3.96 -9.72 7.34
N GLN A 79 3.89 -10.82 6.62
CA GLN A 79 4.63 -12.03 6.96
C GLN A 79 6.11 -11.95 6.51
N GLU A 80 6.47 -10.93 5.73
CA GLU A 80 7.84 -10.63 5.35
C GLU A 80 8.53 -9.77 6.42
N GLY A 81 9.73 -10.21 6.89
CA GLY A 81 10.50 -9.49 7.91
C GLY A 81 10.86 -8.07 7.51
N ASN A 82 11.17 -7.85 6.22
CA ASN A 82 11.53 -6.54 5.68
C ASN A 82 10.41 -5.48 5.85
N THR A 83 9.14 -5.91 5.87
CA THR A 83 8.02 -5.01 6.16
C THR A 83 8.13 -4.43 7.57
N TRP A 84 8.45 -5.27 8.57
CA TRP A 84 8.61 -4.84 9.97
C TRP A 84 9.83 -3.95 10.18
N GLU A 85 10.92 -4.21 9.47
CA GLU A 85 12.10 -3.34 9.48
C GLU A 85 11.76 -1.94 8.97
N ALA A 86 10.97 -1.85 7.89
CA ALA A 86 10.51 -0.58 7.34
C ALA A 86 9.52 0.15 8.28
N ILE A 87 8.62 -0.60 8.95
CA ILE A 87 7.70 -0.05 9.96
C ILE A 87 8.49 0.55 11.12
N LEU A 88 9.49 -0.17 11.64
CA LEU A 88 10.38 0.30 12.71
C LEU A 88 11.12 1.58 12.29
N PHE A 89 11.69 1.59 11.07
CA PHE A 89 12.38 2.74 10.51
C PHE A 89 11.47 3.98 10.43
N ALA A 90 10.27 3.81 9.85
CA ALA A 90 9.33 4.92 9.67
C ALA A 90 8.87 5.50 11.01
N GLY A 91 8.60 4.66 12.01
CA GLY A 91 8.27 5.09 13.37
C GLY A 91 9.43 5.81 14.05
N LYS A 92 10.66 5.28 13.94
CA LYS A 92 11.90 5.90 14.46
C LYS A 92 12.11 7.31 13.93
N TYR A 93 11.97 7.50 12.63
CA TYR A 93 12.20 8.79 11.98
C TYR A 93 10.96 9.67 11.88
N LYS A 94 9.84 9.22 12.47
CA LYS A 94 8.59 9.99 12.53
C LYS A 94 8.15 10.49 11.15
N LEU A 95 8.12 9.58 10.18
CA LEU A 95 7.80 9.91 8.79
C LEU A 95 6.32 10.30 8.64
N TYR A 96 5.93 11.45 9.20
CA TYR A 96 4.55 11.94 9.23
C TYR A 96 3.94 12.16 7.83
N ASN A 97 4.79 12.26 6.82
CA ASN A 97 4.41 12.38 5.41
C ASN A 97 4.25 11.02 4.71
N LEU A 98 4.26 9.91 5.46
CA LEU A 98 4.01 8.55 4.98
C LEU A 98 2.66 8.06 5.50
N THR A 99 1.78 7.68 4.59
CA THR A 99 0.52 6.99 4.89
C THR A 99 0.50 5.64 4.17
N VAL A 100 0.24 4.59 4.93
CA VAL A 100 0.17 3.21 4.44
C VAL A 100 -1.29 2.75 4.47
N PHE A 101 -1.74 2.12 3.38
CA PHE A 101 -2.98 1.36 3.32
C PHE A 101 -2.65 -0.11 3.42
N VAL A 102 -3.35 -0.83 4.27
CA VAL A 102 -3.26 -2.29 4.34
C VAL A 102 -4.56 -2.88 3.82
N ASP A 103 -4.51 -3.60 2.72
CA ASP A 103 -5.64 -4.42 2.25
C ASP A 103 -5.76 -5.65 3.16
N ARG A 104 -6.57 -5.53 4.21
CA ARG A 104 -6.82 -6.58 5.20
C ARG A 104 -7.94 -7.49 4.69
N ASN A 105 -7.63 -8.31 3.73
CA ASN A 105 -8.56 -9.25 3.09
C ASN A 105 -8.51 -10.66 3.69
N ASN A 106 -7.64 -10.90 4.65
CA ASN A 106 -7.44 -12.16 5.35
C ASN A 106 -6.95 -13.33 4.50
N ILE A 107 -6.49 -13.07 3.27
CA ILE A 107 -6.02 -14.12 2.36
C ILE A 107 -4.59 -13.82 1.90
N GLN A 108 -3.76 -14.86 1.89
CA GLN A 108 -2.49 -14.91 1.20
C GLN A 108 -2.49 -16.14 0.27
N ILE A 109 -1.45 -16.34 -0.53
CA ILE A 109 -1.41 -17.37 -1.59
C ILE A 109 -1.81 -18.75 -1.09
N ASP A 110 -1.37 -19.15 0.10
CA ASP A 110 -1.54 -20.50 0.64
C ASP A 110 -2.80 -20.67 1.51
N GLY A 111 -3.58 -19.60 1.73
CA GLY A 111 -4.81 -19.67 2.51
C GLY A 111 -5.10 -18.43 3.36
N TYR A 112 -5.85 -18.62 4.42
CA TYR A 112 -6.13 -17.52 5.36
C TYR A 112 -4.86 -17.11 6.10
N THR A 113 -4.59 -15.80 6.16
CA THR A 113 -3.38 -15.24 6.81
C THR A 113 -3.20 -15.74 8.24
N GLU A 114 -4.29 -15.80 9.02
CA GLU A 114 -4.23 -16.25 10.41
C GLU A 114 -3.94 -17.77 10.58
N ASN A 115 -4.22 -18.56 9.53
CA ASN A 115 -3.91 -20.00 9.57
C ASN A 115 -2.48 -20.29 9.10
N VAL A 116 -1.94 -19.46 8.19
CA VAL A 116 -0.60 -19.64 7.64
C VAL A 116 0.45 -19.04 8.57
N MET A 117 0.31 -17.76 8.91
CA MET A 117 1.17 -17.05 9.85
C MET A 117 0.38 -15.92 10.49
N PRO A 118 -0.06 -16.06 11.75
CA PRO A 118 -0.95 -15.09 12.41
C PRO A 118 -0.39 -13.68 12.46
N LEU A 119 -1.22 -12.70 12.13
CA LEU A 119 -0.89 -11.28 12.10
C LEU A 119 -1.53 -10.47 13.22
N GLU A 120 -2.57 -10.98 13.87
CA GLU A 120 -3.29 -10.23 14.90
C GLU A 120 -2.50 -10.10 16.22
N SER A 121 -2.59 -9.02 17.00
CA SER A 121 -3.32 -7.80 16.60
C SER A 121 -2.41 -6.91 15.73
N LEU A 122 -2.79 -6.66 14.47
CA LEU A 122 -2.00 -5.82 13.58
C LEU A 122 -1.99 -4.36 14.06
N THR A 123 -3.13 -3.88 14.57
CA THR A 123 -3.27 -2.54 15.18
C THR A 123 -2.25 -2.32 16.30
N GLU A 124 -2.21 -3.22 17.30
CA GLU A 124 -1.30 -3.09 18.44
C GLU A 124 0.17 -3.15 18.01
N LYS A 125 0.50 -3.95 17.01
CA LYS A 125 1.86 -4.02 16.48
C LYS A 125 2.31 -2.69 15.88
N TYR A 126 1.48 -2.04 15.06
CA TYR A 126 1.79 -0.73 14.51
C TYR A 126 1.86 0.36 15.58
N GLU A 127 0.96 0.34 16.56
CA GLU A 127 0.99 1.27 17.70
C GLU A 127 2.27 1.14 18.50
N ALA A 128 2.74 -0.10 18.76
CA ALA A 128 4.00 -0.37 19.44
C ALA A 128 5.23 0.21 18.69
N PHE A 129 5.15 0.32 17.38
CA PHE A 129 6.16 0.99 16.55
C PHE A 129 5.93 2.51 16.41
N ASN A 130 5.04 3.10 17.22
CA ASN A 130 4.74 4.53 17.23
C ASN A 130 4.11 5.06 15.93
N TRP A 131 3.19 4.29 15.33
CA TRP A 131 2.36 4.73 14.22
C TRP A 131 1.01 5.27 14.70
N HIS A 132 0.39 6.13 13.91
CA HIS A 132 -1.03 6.45 14.02
C HIS A 132 -1.82 5.41 13.25
N VAL A 133 -2.72 4.71 13.94
CA VAL A 133 -3.47 3.60 13.36
C VAL A 133 -4.94 3.97 13.21
N GLN A 134 -5.50 3.65 12.06
CA GLN A 134 -6.93 3.71 11.79
C GLN A 134 -7.36 2.39 11.19
N GLU A 135 -8.50 1.87 11.61
CA GLU A 135 -9.09 0.66 11.08
C GLU A 135 -10.49 1.00 10.53
N ILE A 136 -10.75 0.67 9.28
CA ILE A 136 -11.96 1.08 8.56
C ILE A 136 -12.53 -0.05 7.70
N ASP A 137 -13.78 0.10 7.27
CA ASP A 137 -14.33 -0.66 6.15
C ASP A 137 -13.67 -0.19 4.85
N GLY A 138 -12.82 -1.02 4.25
CA GLY A 138 -12.09 -0.73 3.01
C GLY A 138 -12.99 -0.66 1.76
N HIS A 139 -14.29 -0.95 1.89
CA HIS A 139 -15.27 -0.76 0.82
C HIS A 139 -16.07 0.55 0.96
N ASN A 140 -15.86 1.30 2.03
CA ASN A 140 -16.49 2.60 2.23
C ASN A 140 -15.57 3.73 1.77
N ILE A 141 -15.88 4.31 0.61
CA ILE A 141 -15.05 5.37 0.00
C ILE A 141 -15.00 6.62 0.88
N GLU A 142 -16.09 6.98 1.55
CA GLU A 142 -16.12 8.14 2.45
C GLU A 142 -15.19 7.93 3.65
N ALA A 143 -15.23 6.73 4.26
CA ALA A 143 -14.33 6.38 5.35
C ALA A 143 -12.85 6.42 4.92
N ILE A 144 -12.53 5.99 3.69
CA ILE A 144 -11.16 6.08 3.15
C ILE A 144 -10.72 7.53 3.01
N ILE A 145 -11.59 8.40 2.46
CA ILE A 145 -11.28 9.83 2.29
C ILE A 145 -11.05 10.49 3.66
N ASP A 146 -11.91 10.21 4.63
CA ASP A 146 -11.80 10.76 5.98
C ASP A 146 -10.52 10.28 6.68
N ALA A 147 -10.20 9.00 6.57
CA ALA A 147 -8.98 8.44 7.13
C ALA A 147 -7.70 9.07 6.54
N VAL A 148 -7.69 9.34 5.22
CA VAL A 148 -6.60 10.08 4.57
C VAL A 148 -6.49 11.50 5.10
N ASN A 149 -7.60 12.20 5.25
CA ASN A 149 -7.61 13.56 5.78
C ASN A 149 -7.12 13.61 7.24
N GLN A 150 -7.53 12.65 8.07
CA GLN A 150 -7.03 12.50 9.43
C GLN A 150 -5.52 12.21 9.43
N SER A 151 -5.04 11.30 8.58
CA SER A 151 -3.61 11.00 8.45
C SER A 151 -2.79 12.25 8.11
N LYS A 152 -3.29 13.11 7.23
CA LYS A 152 -2.63 14.38 6.87
C LYS A 152 -2.59 15.40 8.02
N ALA A 153 -3.47 15.30 8.99
CA ALA A 153 -3.48 16.15 10.17
C ALA A 153 -2.43 15.71 11.23
N ILE A 154 -1.95 14.49 11.15
CA ILE A 154 -0.92 13.96 12.05
C ILE A 154 0.46 14.40 11.56
N SER A 155 1.14 15.24 12.35
CA SER A 155 2.45 15.80 12.02
C SER A 155 3.62 15.22 12.84
N THR A 156 3.36 14.17 13.63
CA THR A 156 4.35 13.67 14.61
C THR A 156 4.79 12.24 14.39
N LYS A 157 4.08 11.47 13.55
CA LYS A 157 4.35 10.05 13.31
C LYS A 157 3.71 9.59 11.99
N PRO A 158 4.18 8.49 11.38
CA PRO A 158 3.55 7.92 10.19
C PRO A 158 2.15 7.38 10.50
N SER A 159 1.34 7.24 9.46
CA SER A 159 -0.03 6.74 9.59
C SER A 159 -0.22 5.43 8.82
N VAL A 160 -1.00 4.53 9.38
CA VAL A 160 -1.49 3.32 8.71
C VAL A 160 -3.01 3.29 8.76
N ILE A 161 -3.63 2.93 7.65
CA ILE A 161 -5.06 2.73 7.48
C ILE A 161 -5.28 1.26 7.16
N ILE A 162 -5.75 0.49 8.11
CA ILE A 162 -6.09 -0.92 7.96
C ILE A 162 -7.49 -0.97 7.34
N CYS A 163 -7.55 -1.40 6.10
CA CYS A 163 -8.79 -1.47 5.32
C CYS A 163 -9.31 -2.91 5.35
N ASN A 164 -10.33 -3.18 6.15
CA ASN A 164 -11.00 -4.46 6.15
C ASN A 164 -11.77 -4.64 4.84
N THR A 165 -11.41 -5.66 4.06
CA THR A 165 -11.95 -5.90 2.74
C THR A 165 -12.42 -7.34 2.57
N ILE A 166 -13.28 -7.55 1.58
CA ILE A 166 -13.69 -8.87 1.11
C ILE A 166 -13.06 -9.07 -0.26
N PRO A 167 -12.24 -10.12 -0.44
CA PRO A 167 -11.64 -10.41 -1.74
C PRO A 167 -12.71 -10.53 -2.82
N SER A 168 -12.42 -9.99 -4.00
CA SER A 168 -13.29 -10.08 -5.19
C SER A 168 -14.71 -9.53 -5.00
N LYS A 169 -14.95 -8.69 -3.99
CA LYS A 169 -16.28 -8.07 -3.78
C LYS A 169 -16.80 -7.40 -5.05
N GLY A 170 -18.02 -7.74 -5.44
CA GLY A 170 -18.66 -7.24 -6.65
C GLY A 170 -18.42 -8.07 -7.91
N VAL A 171 -17.70 -9.19 -7.80
CA VAL A 171 -17.47 -10.13 -8.91
C VAL A 171 -18.09 -11.47 -8.54
N GLU A 172 -19.25 -11.79 -9.14
CA GLU A 172 -20.11 -12.93 -8.73
C GLU A 172 -19.47 -14.31 -8.92
N TYR A 173 -18.47 -14.43 -9.78
CA TYR A 173 -17.81 -15.69 -10.12
C TYR A 173 -16.42 -15.88 -9.47
N MET A 174 -16.07 -15.05 -8.50
CA MET A 174 -14.76 -15.11 -7.80
C MET A 174 -14.94 -15.26 -6.29
#